data_cd47eb26c264eef2bb8a0dbcb0ee19da
#
_entry.id   cd47eb26c264eef2bb8a0dbcb0ee19da
#
_cell.length_a   1.000
_cell.length_b   1.000
_cell.length_c   1.000
_cell.angle_alpha   90.00
_cell.angle_beta   90.00
_cell.angle_gamma   90.00
#
_symmetry.space_group_name_H-M   'P 1'
#
loop_
_entity.id
_entity.type
_entity.pdbx_description
1 polymer ?
#
loop_
_entity_poly.entity_id
_entity_poly.type
_entity_poly.pdbx_seq_one_letter_code
_entity_poly.pdbx_strand_id
1 'polypeptide(L)'
;MTNREEIERRRTFAIISHPDAGKTTLTEKLLLYGGAINQAGSVKGKQSAKHAVSDWMDIEKQRGISVTSSVLQFNYAGKCVNILDTPGHQDFSEDTYRTLMAADSAVMVIDAAKGVEAQTIKLFKVCTLRHIPIFTFINKMDREARDPFELMENIEEILGIKTYPMNWPIGCGKEFKGVFDRNTRKVLAFSSDGRANGVKKVEETEAELGDPALDELLTPYLHQQLVDEIELLDGAAEEFDLDKVLRGELSPVFFGSALTNFGVEPFLENFLRLTPTPLARVDSLTGEAVDPCRDEFSAFIFKIQANMNKAHRDRIAFMRICSGKFERGMEAFHVQEGKNIKLATGTQLMAQDRAIVDEAYAGDIIGLFDPGIFSIGDTLCTGKKKVQFAGIPTFSPEHFARIEQKDTMKRKQFVKGMEQIAQEGAIQIFREVGGGMEEVVVGVVGVLQLEVLEYRLNTEYNVEIRMQQLPFEQLRWVKNDPDTYNLRDLDLTSDTKAVEDMKGNRLLLFTSDWAVRWAETHNETLELSEFGNI
;
A
#
# COMPACT_ATOMS: atom_id res chain seq x y z
N MET A 1 11.30 -24.35 15.35
CA MET A 1 10.49 -23.28 15.95
C MET A 1 9.05 -23.75 16.06
N THR A 2 8.34 -23.34 17.10
CA THR A 2 6.89 -23.55 17.22
C THR A 2 6.14 -22.63 16.26
N ASN A 3 4.87 -22.93 15.93
CA ASN A 3 4.05 -22.05 15.11
C ASN A 3 4.00 -20.63 15.69
N ARG A 4 3.90 -20.51 17.02
CA ARG A 4 3.88 -19.23 17.73
C ARG A 4 5.18 -18.43 17.52
N GLU A 5 6.35 -19.05 17.69
CA GLU A 5 7.64 -18.40 17.45
C GLU A 5 7.77 -17.93 16.00
N GLU A 6 7.29 -18.74 15.04
CA GLU A 6 7.27 -18.35 13.63
C GLU A 6 6.35 -17.14 13.38
N ILE A 7 5.19 -17.09 14.01
CA ILE A 7 4.26 -15.96 13.89
C ILE A 7 4.86 -14.70 14.54
N GLU A 8 5.40 -14.80 15.74
CA GLU A 8 5.96 -13.67 16.51
C GLU A 8 7.21 -13.05 15.88
N ARG A 9 7.90 -13.76 14.98
CA ARG A 9 9.03 -13.17 14.23
C ARG A 9 8.60 -12.37 13.00
N ARG A 10 7.34 -12.44 12.56
CA ARG A 10 6.87 -11.75 11.36
C ARG A 10 6.60 -10.27 11.59
N ARG A 11 6.97 -9.48 10.59
CA ARG A 11 6.72 -8.02 10.54
C ARG A 11 6.19 -7.69 9.16
N THR A 12 4.96 -7.21 9.07
CA THR A 12 4.30 -6.91 7.81
C THR A 12 3.86 -5.47 7.79
N PHE A 13 4.46 -4.68 6.93
CA PHE A 13 4.19 -3.26 6.86
C PHE A 13 4.09 -2.75 5.43
N ALA A 14 3.35 -1.68 5.27
CA ALA A 14 3.26 -0.94 4.02
C ALA A 14 4.12 0.31 4.05
N ILE A 15 4.65 0.72 2.90
CA ILE A 15 5.33 2.00 2.76
C ILE A 15 4.42 2.96 1.99
N ILE A 16 4.08 4.09 2.62
CA ILE A 16 3.20 5.12 2.09
C ILE A 16 3.96 6.44 1.92
N SER A 17 3.64 7.18 0.89
CA SER A 17 4.24 8.51 0.65
C SER A 17 3.50 9.28 -0.43
N HIS A 18 3.79 10.58 -0.51
CA HIS A 18 3.55 11.35 -1.73
C HIS A 18 4.50 10.89 -2.86
N PRO A 19 4.13 11.03 -4.15
CA PRO A 19 5.04 10.78 -5.27
C PRO A 19 6.36 11.54 -5.10
N ASP A 20 7.46 10.92 -5.50
CA ASP A 20 8.83 11.48 -5.41
C ASP A 20 9.39 11.68 -3.99
N ALA A 21 8.70 11.34 -2.90
CA ALA A 21 9.27 11.43 -1.55
C ALA A 21 10.45 10.45 -1.32
N GLY A 22 10.64 9.49 -2.22
CA GLY A 22 11.75 8.54 -2.19
C GLY A 22 11.37 7.15 -1.66
N LYS A 23 10.08 6.81 -1.69
CA LYS A 23 9.54 5.51 -1.27
C LYS A 23 10.28 4.34 -1.92
N THR A 24 10.29 4.27 -3.25
CA THR A 24 10.93 3.18 -4.01
C THR A 24 12.43 3.07 -3.68
N THR A 25 13.11 4.21 -3.49
CA THR A 25 14.51 4.22 -3.08
C THR A 25 14.69 3.62 -1.69
N LEU A 26 13.83 3.96 -0.74
CA LEU A 26 13.87 3.38 0.61
C LEU A 26 13.58 1.87 0.56
N THR A 27 12.54 1.43 -0.15
CA THR A 27 12.21 0.01 -0.34
C THR A 27 13.42 -0.78 -0.87
N GLU A 28 14.07 -0.29 -1.93
CA GLU A 28 15.28 -0.91 -2.51
C GLU A 28 16.44 -1.00 -1.50
N LYS A 29 16.60 0.00 -0.64
CA LYS A 29 17.64 -0.02 0.39
C LYS A 29 17.33 -1.02 1.51
N LEU A 30 16.08 -1.12 1.94
CA LEU A 30 15.65 -2.14 2.91
C LEU A 30 15.88 -3.55 2.38
N LEU A 31 15.58 -3.80 1.10
CA LEU A 31 15.87 -5.08 0.44
C LEU A 31 17.38 -5.36 0.33
N LEU A 32 18.19 -4.34 0.10
CA LEU A 32 19.65 -4.46 0.05
C LEU A 32 20.22 -4.85 1.41
N TYR A 33 19.79 -4.19 2.51
CA TYR A 33 20.20 -4.55 3.87
C TYR A 33 19.71 -5.94 4.27
N GLY A 34 18.53 -6.35 3.81
CA GLY A 34 18.01 -7.69 3.99
C GLY A 34 18.70 -8.76 3.15
N GLY A 35 19.63 -8.38 2.28
CA GLY A 35 20.33 -9.31 1.38
C GLY A 35 19.45 -9.93 0.29
N ALA A 36 18.24 -9.41 0.09
CA ALA A 36 17.31 -9.89 -0.93
C ALA A 36 17.71 -9.44 -2.34
N ILE A 37 18.46 -8.36 -2.46
CA ILE A 37 19.03 -7.87 -3.72
C ILE A 37 20.52 -7.54 -3.54
N ASN A 38 21.31 -7.72 -4.61
CA ASN A 38 22.75 -7.46 -4.59
C ASN A 38 23.12 -6.00 -4.90
N GLN A 39 22.21 -5.24 -5.53
CA GLN A 39 22.36 -3.84 -5.88
C GLN A 39 21.00 -3.17 -5.93
N ALA A 40 20.85 -2.01 -5.31
CA ALA A 40 19.63 -1.22 -5.42
C ALA A 40 19.51 -0.57 -6.81
N GLY A 41 18.30 -0.55 -7.37
CA GLY A 41 17.97 0.18 -8.59
C GLY A 41 17.86 1.69 -8.35
N SER A 42 17.92 2.50 -9.42
CA SER A 42 17.72 3.94 -9.36
C SER A 42 16.53 4.36 -10.24
N VAL A 43 15.59 5.09 -9.67
CA VAL A 43 14.40 5.61 -10.39
C VAL A 43 14.74 6.81 -11.28
N LYS A 44 15.82 7.54 -11.01
CA LYS A 44 16.23 8.74 -11.77
C LYS A 44 17.58 8.56 -12.43
N GLY A 45 17.58 8.23 -13.72
CA GLY A 45 18.77 8.31 -14.54
C GLY A 45 18.52 7.75 -15.95
N LYS A 46 18.51 8.62 -16.96
CA LYS A 46 18.42 8.24 -18.39
C LYS A 46 19.52 7.26 -18.85
N GLN A 47 20.42 6.81 -17.98
CA GLN A 47 21.57 5.95 -18.29
C GLN A 47 21.78 4.76 -17.35
N SER A 48 20.92 4.50 -16.34
CA SER A 48 21.06 3.27 -15.54
C SER A 48 20.22 2.16 -16.15
N ALA A 49 20.87 1.09 -16.61
CA ALA A 49 20.22 -0.09 -17.19
C ALA A 49 19.47 -0.97 -16.18
N LYS A 50 19.27 -0.52 -14.94
CA LYS A 50 18.58 -1.26 -13.88
C LYS A 50 17.41 -0.45 -13.34
N HIS A 51 16.21 -0.97 -13.55
CA HIS A 51 14.98 -0.48 -12.96
C HIS A 51 14.82 -1.02 -11.53
N ALA A 52 13.97 -0.38 -10.71
CA ALA A 52 13.64 -0.85 -9.38
C ALA A 52 13.01 -2.26 -9.45
N VAL A 53 13.29 -3.09 -8.45
CA VAL A 53 12.76 -4.46 -8.36
C VAL A 53 11.24 -4.45 -8.15
N SER A 54 10.71 -3.42 -7.50
CA SER A 54 9.29 -3.21 -7.29
C SER A 54 8.52 -2.89 -8.58
N ASP A 55 9.17 -2.27 -9.60
CA ASP A 55 8.55 -1.83 -10.85
C ASP A 55 8.73 -2.93 -11.92
N TRP A 56 7.79 -3.84 -12.02
CA TRP A 56 7.90 -4.98 -12.94
C TRP A 56 7.18 -4.78 -14.29
N MET A 57 6.17 -3.91 -14.34
CA MET A 57 5.44 -3.61 -15.59
C MET A 57 6.28 -2.70 -16.52
N ASP A 58 6.20 -2.95 -17.83
CA ASP A 58 6.91 -2.12 -18.81
C ASP A 58 6.44 -0.65 -18.79
N ILE A 59 5.17 -0.40 -18.48
CA ILE A 59 4.62 0.96 -18.35
C ILE A 59 5.18 1.69 -17.14
N GLU A 60 5.40 0.98 -16.02
CA GLU A 60 6.05 1.52 -14.81
C GLU A 60 7.48 1.96 -15.13
N LYS A 61 8.22 1.10 -15.83
CA LYS A 61 9.61 1.39 -16.26
C LYS A 61 9.71 2.56 -17.23
N GLN A 62 8.76 2.65 -18.16
CA GLN A 62 8.74 3.74 -19.16
C GLN A 62 8.40 5.09 -18.54
N ARG A 63 7.49 5.13 -17.55
CA ARG A 63 7.02 6.35 -16.93
C ARG A 63 7.76 6.71 -15.64
N GLY A 64 8.46 5.74 -15.03
CA GLY A 64 9.16 5.92 -13.75
C GLY A 64 8.22 6.13 -12.57
N ILE A 65 7.02 5.54 -12.63
CA ILE A 65 6.01 5.55 -11.56
C ILE A 65 5.51 4.14 -11.31
N SER A 66 5.34 3.77 -10.04
CA SER A 66 4.70 2.50 -9.67
C SER A 66 3.18 2.60 -9.88
N VAL A 67 2.64 1.64 -10.60
CA VAL A 67 1.20 1.53 -10.95
C VAL A 67 0.49 0.54 -10.05
N THR A 68 1.19 -0.53 -9.66
CA THR A 68 0.65 -1.61 -8.83
C THR A 68 1.47 -1.79 -7.56
N SER A 69 0.81 -2.24 -6.48
CA SER A 69 1.52 -2.63 -5.25
C SER A 69 2.33 -3.90 -5.46
N SER A 70 3.52 -3.94 -4.87
CA SER A 70 4.40 -5.11 -4.85
C SER A 70 4.50 -5.69 -3.44
N VAL A 71 4.59 -7.01 -3.34
CA VAL A 71 4.82 -7.73 -2.08
C VAL A 71 6.23 -8.29 -2.11
N LEU A 72 7.05 -7.93 -1.14
CA LEU A 72 8.45 -8.31 -1.06
C LEU A 72 8.75 -8.90 0.31
N GLN A 73 9.54 -9.96 0.37
CA GLN A 73 9.90 -10.59 1.64
C GLN A 73 11.41 -10.82 1.75
N PHE A 74 11.93 -10.65 2.97
CA PHE A 74 13.31 -10.99 3.32
C PHE A 74 13.44 -11.31 4.82
N ASN A 75 14.61 -11.88 5.21
CA ASN A 75 14.92 -12.08 6.62
C ASN A 75 15.99 -11.08 7.06
N TYR A 76 15.81 -10.48 8.23
CA TYR A 76 16.77 -9.57 8.83
C TYR A 76 16.72 -9.66 10.36
N ALA A 77 17.88 -9.73 11.01
CA ALA A 77 17.99 -9.77 12.49
C ALA A 77 17.04 -10.78 13.15
N GLY A 78 16.86 -11.98 12.57
CA GLY A 78 15.97 -13.03 13.07
C GLY A 78 14.47 -12.80 12.82
N LYS A 79 14.09 -11.68 12.22
CA LYS A 79 12.71 -11.38 11.80
C LYS A 79 12.47 -11.80 10.34
N CYS A 80 11.24 -12.18 10.04
CA CYS A 80 10.73 -12.35 8.69
C CYS A 80 9.93 -11.11 8.31
N VAL A 81 10.43 -10.35 7.35
CA VAL A 81 9.94 -9.02 7.00
C VAL A 81 9.16 -9.09 5.69
N ASN A 82 7.90 -8.66 5.71
CA ASN A 82 7.05 -8.52 4.54
C ASN A 82 6.84 -7.03 4.27
N ILE A 83 7.32 -6.54 3.14
CA ILE A 83 7.09 -5.17 2.66
C ILE A 83 5.97 -5.17 1.64
N LEU A 84 5.00 -4.30 1.85
CA LEU A 84 3.97 -3.94 0.89
C LEU A 84 4.34 -2.57 0.29
N ASP A 85 4.97 -2.60 -0.88
CA ASP A 85 5.31 -1.37 -1.59
C ASP A 85 4.10 -0.88 -2.38
N THR A 86 3.54 0.27 -2.02
CA THR A 86 2.29 0.79 -2.58
C THR A 86 2.56 1.80 -3.70
N PRO A 87 1.66 1.99 -4.68
CA PRO A 87 1.77 3.10 -5.62
C PRO A 87 1.78 4.45 -4.89
N GLY A 88 2.66 5.37 -5.33
CA GLY A 88 2.69 6.73 -4.78
C GLY A 88 1.67 7.67 -5.42
N HIS A 89 1.23 7.39 -6.66
CA HIS A 89 0.35 8.27 -7.41
C HIS A 89 -1.11 8.16 -6.95
N GLN A 90 -1.80 9.30 -6.84
CA GLN A 90 -3.18 9.36 -6.35
C GLN A 90 -4.18 8.53 -7.18
N ASP A 91 -3.94 8.38 -8.47
CA ASP A 91 -4.81 7.63 -9.39
C ASP A 91 -4.87 6.13 -9.03
N PHE A 92 -3.91 5.63 -8.24
CA PHE A 92 -3.86 4.23 -7.78
C PHE A 92 -4.15 4.10 -6.28
N SER A 93 -4.84 5.08 -5.68
CA SER A 93 -5.16 5.09 -4.24
C SER A 93 -6.00 3.90 -3.80
N GLU A 94 -6.85 3.36 -4.66
CA GLU A 94 -7.67 2.17 -4.36
C GLU A 94 -6.81 0.90 -4.18
N ASP A 95 -5.79 0.67 -5.05
CA ASP A 95 -4.84 -0.44 -4.87
C ASP A 95 -4.01 -0.25 -3.59
N THR A 96 -3.62 0.98 -3.28
CA THR A 96 -2.94 1.33 -2.03
C THR A 96 -3.81 1.03 -0.81
N TYR A 97 -5.09 1.39 -0.85
CA TYR A 97 -6.04 1.10 0.23
C TYR A 97 -6.16 -0.40 0.49
N ARG A 98 -6.39 -1.20 -0.58
CA ARG A 98 -6.49 -2.66 -0.47
C ARG A 98 -5.23 -3.27 0.12
N THR A 99 -4.08 -2.78 -0.30
CA THR A 99 -2.78 -3.23 0.20
C THR A 99 -2.57 -2.87 1.68
N LEU A 100 -2.97 -1.68 2.09
CA LEU A 100 -2.96 -1.27 3.50
C LEU A 100 -3.87 -2.15 4.38
N MET A 101 -4.94 -2.72 3.81
CA MET A 101 -5.76 -3.71 4.51
C MET A 101 -4.96 -4.96 4.92
N ALA A 102 -3.88 -5.30 4.23
CA ALA A 102 -3.03 -6.45 4.54
C ALA A 102 -1.87 -6.13 5.51
N ALA A 103 -1.61 -4.86 5.82
CA ALA A 103 -0.52 -4.42 6.68
C ALA A 103 -0.88 -4.46 8.18
N ASP A 104 0.14 -4.60 9.03
CA ASP A 104 0.05 -4.48 10.49
C ASP A 104 0.64 -3.16 11.01
N SER A 105 1.43 -2.46 10.18
CA SER A 105 1.94 -1.11 10.43
C SER A 105 2.23 -0.41 9.10
N ALA A 106 2.54 0.88 9.16
CA ALA A 106 2.93 1.66 7.99
C ALA A 106 4.21 2.46 8.25
N VAL A 107 5.04 2.58 7.23
CA VAL A 107 6.16 3.53 7.17
C VAL A 107 5.74 4.68 6.26
N MET A 108 5.58 5.86 6.83
CA MET A 108 5.25 7.10 6.12
C MET A 108 6.54 7.83 5.75
N VAL A 109 6.79 7.97 4.44
CA VAL A 109 7.99 8.65 3.94
C VAL A 109 7.64 10.08 3.57
N ILE A 110 8.35 11.04 4.18
CA ILE A 110 8.17 12.48 3.98
C ILE A 110 9.43 13.08 3.37
N ASP A 111 9.29 13.96 2.39
CA ASP A 111 10.38 14.76 1.82
C ASP A 111 10.74 15.89 2.78
N ALA A 112 11.99 15.93 3.26
CA ALA A 112 12.45 16.92 4.23
C ALA A 112 12.34 18.38 3.75
N ALA A 113 12.37 18.61 2.43
CA ALA A 113 12.20 19.96 1.88
C ALA A 113 10.72 20.40 1.78
N LYS A 114 9.79 19.43 1.68
CA LYS A 114 8.37 19.72 1.40
C LYS A 114 7.48 19.59 2.63
N GLY A 115 7.78 18.63 3.53
CA GLY A 115 6.90 18.25 4.63
C GLY A 115 5.73 17.38 4.18
N VAL A 116 4.60 17.50 4.86
CA VAL A 116 3.39 16.70 4.59
C VAL A 116 2.69 17.21 3.33
N GLU A 117 2.50 16.31 2.36
CA GLU A 117 1.87 16.59 1.06
C GLU A 117 0.49 15.90 0.94
N ALA A 118 -0.34 16.35 0.00
CA ALA A 118 -1.76 15.95 -0.12
C ALA A 118 -2.00 14.43 -0.15
N GLN A 119 -1.18 13.66 -0.89
CA GLN A 119 -1.34 12.22 -0.96
C GLN A 119 -1.00 11.54 0.37
N THR A 120 -0.01 12.04 1.09
CA THR A 120 0.35 11.56 2.44
C THR A 120 -0.84 11.69 3.39
N ILE A 121 -1.57 12.81 3.34
CA ILE A 121 -2.78 13.03 4.17
C ILE A 121 -3.85 11.99 3.89
N LYS A 122 -4.12 11.70 2.61
CA LYS A 122 -5.12 10.70 2.20
C LYS A 122 -4.75 9.30 2.74
N LEU A 123 -3.50 8.89 2.56
CA LEU A 123 -3.02 7.58 2.98
C LEU A 123 -2.92 7.45 4.51
N PHE A 124 -2.54 8.52 5.19
CA PHE A 124 -2.54 8.59 6.64
C PHE A 124 -3.94 8.33 7.22
N LYS A 125 -4.98 8.97 6.66
CA LYS A 125 -6.39 8.76 7.08
C LYS A 125 -6.79 7.29 6.96
N VAL A 126 -6.36 6.59 5.91
CA VAL A 126 -6.61 5.16 5.75
C VAL A 126 -5.96 4.34 6.87
N CYS A 127 -4.71 4.65 7.22
CA CYS A 127 -4.01 3.97 8.32
C CYS A 127 -4.70 4.22 9.67
N THR A 128 -5.15 5.46 9.91
CA THR A 128 -5.87 5.84 11.14
C THR A 128 -7.21 5.11 11.25
N LEU A 129 -7.99 5.02 10.17
CA LEU A 129 -9.24 4.24 10.15
C LEU A 129 -9.02 2.75 10.48
N ARG A 130 -7.84 2.26 10.21
CA ARG A 130 -7.42 0.88 10.48
C ARG A 130 -6.76 0.70 11.84
N HIS A 131 -6.52 1.78 12.57
CA HIS A 131 -5.79 1.79 13.85
C HIS A 131 -4.43 1.08 13.77
N ILE A 132 -3.73 1.17 12.62
CA ILE A 132 -2.40 0.61 12.47
C ILE A 132 -1.33 1.63 12.86
N PRO A 133 -0.26 1.21 13.56
CA PRO A 133 0.86 2.08 13.92
C PRO A 133 1.54 2.70 12.70
N ILE A 134 1.89 3.97 12.80
CA ILE A 134 2.56 4.73 11.73
C ILE A 134 3.92 5.18 12.22
N PHE A 135 4.97 4.82 11.48
CA PHE A 135 6.35 5.24 11.68
C PHE A 135 6.72 6.22 10.59
N THR A 136 7.28 7.36 10.95
CA THR A 136 7.63 8.41 9.98
C THR A 136 9.12 8.38 9.67
N PHE A 137 9.46 8.35 8.38
CA PHE A 137 10.83 8.49 7.88
C PHE A 137 10.93 9.79 7.08
N ILE A 138 11.59 10.80 7.65
CA ILE A 138 11.88 12.07 6.99
C ILE A 138 13.13 11.87 6.14
N ASN A 139 12.93 11.82 4.83
CA ASN A 139 13.89 11.42 3.82
C ASN A 139 14.49 12.63 3.11
N LYS A 140 15.64 12.42 2.46
CA LYS A 140 16.37 13.39 1.63
C LYS A 140 17.08 14.48 2.45
N MET A 141 17.53 14.15 3.65
CA MET A 141 18.39 15.04 4.44
C MET A 141 19.72 15.38 3.74
N ASP A 142 20.08 14.66 2.66
CA ASP A 142 21.21 14.95 1.76
C ASP A 142 21.01 16.18 0.86
N ARG A 143 19.88 16.87 0.99
CA ARG A 143 19.51 18.09 0.27
C ARG A 143 19.12 19.18 1.25
N GLU A 144 18.96 20.42 0.74
CA GLU A 144 18.34 21.49 1.54
C GLU A 144 17.01 21.02 2.09
N ALA A 145 16.87 21.09 3.40
CA ALA A 145 15.71 20.63 4.15
C ALA A 145 15.15 21.78 5.00
N ARG A 146 13.89 21.65 5.38
CA ARG A 146 13.29 22.50 6.40
C ARG A 146 13.88 22.16 7.76
N ASP A 147 13.71 23.06 8.71
CA ASP A 147 14.11 22.83 10.11
C ASP A 147 13.42 21.56 10.66
N PRO A 148 14.17 20.67 11.37
CA PRO A 148 13.60 19.44 11.91
C PRO A 148 12.43 19.67 12.89
N PHE A 149 12.46 20.72 13.71
CA PHE A 149 11.34 21.06 14.60
C PHE A 149 10.10 21.50 13.82
N GLU A 150 10.29 22.36 12.78
CA GLU A 150 9.19 22.74 11.89
C GLU A 150 8.58 21.55 11.16
N LEU A 151 9.39 20.55 10.77
CA LEU A 151 8.89 19.33 10.13
C LEU A 151 8.03 18.49 11.08
N MET A 152 8.43 18.37 12.33
CA MET A 152 7.64 17.66 13.34
C MET A 152 6.33 18.39 13.65
N GLU A 153 6.38 19.71 13.85
CA GLU A 153 5.19 20.53 14.02
C GLU A 153 4.23 20.43 12.83
N ASN A 154 4.75 20.48 11.61
CA ASN A 154 3.97 20.30 10.38
C ASN A 154 3.24 18.94 10.32
N ILE A 155 3.89 17.85 10.78
CA ILE A 155 3.27 16.53 10.88
C ILE A 155 2.14 16.56 11.92
N GLU A 156 2.39 17.13 13.10
CA GLU A 156 1.41 17.19 14.18
C GLU A 156 0.19 18.03 13.83
N GLU A 157 0.40 19.21 13.25
CA GLU A 157 -0.68 20.12 12.87
C GLU A 157 -1.55 19.57 11.73
N ILE A 158 -0.92 19.02 10.68
CA ILE A 158 -1.66 18.57 9.49
C ILE A 158 -2.32 17.22 9.69
N LEU A 159 -1.63 16.28 10.36
CA LEU A 159 -2.12 14.91 10.51
C LEU A 159 -2.83 14.66 11.83
N GLY A 160 -2.64 15.51 12.83
CA GLY A 160 -3.24 15.36 14.15
C GLY A 160 -2.69 14.19 14.97
N ILE A 161 -1.47 13.73 14.66
CA ILE A 161 -0.77 12.67 15.41
C ILE A 161 0.43 13.27 16.13
N LYS A 162 0.68 12.85 17.36
CA LYS A 162 1.89 13.25 18.08
C LYS A 162 3.14 12.61 17.48
N THR A 163 4.27 13.29 17.57
CA THR A 163 5.56 12.81 17.05
C THR A 163 6.58 12.62 18.18
N TYR A 164 7.46 11.62 18.00
CA TYR A 164 8.62 11.42 18.87
C TYR A 164 9.85 11.14 18.02
N PRO A 165 10.87 12.03 18.03
CA PRO A 165 12.09 11.82 17.27
C PRO A 165 12.92 10.71 17.93
N MET A 166 13.09 9.61 17.22
CA MET A 166 13.93 8.48 17.63
C MET A 166 15.42 8.77 17.38
N ASN A 167 15.70 9.50 16.32
CA ASN A 167 17.00 10.08 16.04
C ASN A 167 16.88 11.57 15.72
N TRP A 168 17.98 12.29 15.74
CA TRP A 168 18.05 13.70 15.40
C TRP A 168 19.11 13.96 14.34
N PRO A 169 18.83 14.70 13.27
CA PRO A 169 19.76 14.87 12.16
C PRO A 169 20.87 15.86 12.54
N ILE A 170 22.08 15.63 12.04
CA ILE A 170 23.23 16.50 12.24
C ILE A 170 23.54 17.19 10.93
N GLY A 171 23.08 18.44 10.81
CA GLY A 171 23.12 19.20 9.57
C GLY A 171 22.14 18.72 8.51
N CYS A 172 22.16 19.37 7.34
CA CYS A 172 21.39 18.98 6.16
C CYS A 172 22.15 19.28 4.87
N GLY A 173 21.68 18.76 3.74
CA GLY A 173 22.34 18.96 2.46
C GLY A 173 23.73 18.34 2.41
N LYS A 174 24.72 19.12 2.00
CA LYS A 174 26.13 18.69 1.97
C LYS A 174 26.74 18.55 3.36
N GLU A 175 26.12 19.17 4.35
CA GLU A 175 26.56 19.15 5.75
C GLU A 175 25.82 18.07 6.57
N PHE A 176 25.02 17.23 5.94
CA PHE A 176 24.40 16.08 6.61
C PHE A 176 25.47 15.05 6.95
N LYS A 177 25.94 15.07 8.19
CA LYS A 177 27.08 14.28 8.67
C LYS A 177 26.69 13.02 9.42
N GLY A 178 25.47 12.95 9.94
CA GLY A 178 25.04 11.83 10.75
C GLY A 178 23.71 12.06 11.44
N VAL A 179 23.42 11.20 12.39
CA VAL A 179 22.26 11.33 13.27
C VAL A 179 22.68 11.08 14.72
N PHE A 180 21.99 11.71 15.65
CA PHE A 180 22.07 11.37 17.07
C PHE A 180 20.95 10.40 17.41
N ASP A 181 21.29 9.18 17.85
CA ASP A 181 20.31 8.18 18.31
C ASP A 181 19.91 8.52 19.75
N ARG A 182 18.66 8.92 19.96
CA ARG A 182 18.13 9.29 21.28
C ARG A 182 17.98 8.12 22.23
N ASN A 183 17.86 6.91 21.71
CA ASN A 183 17.69 5.71 22.52
C ASN A 183 19.02 5.23 23.12
N THR A 184 20.09 5.24 22.33
CA THR A 184 21.44 4.88 22.78
C THR A 184 22.23 6.07 23.31
N ARG A 185 21.76 7.29 23.06
CA ARG A 185 22.44 8.57 23.38
C ARG A 185 23.78 8.73 22.68
N LYS A 186 23.93 8.15 21.49
CA LYS A 186 25.16 8.19 20.71
C LYS A 186 24.99 8.95 19.40
N VAL A 187 26.05 9.59 18.98
CA VAL A 187 26.21 10.16 17.64
C VAL A 187 26.63 9.05 16.69
N LEU A 188 25.90 8.87 15.59
CA LEU A 188 26.24 8.01 14.48
C LEU A 188 26.71 8.90 13.33
N ALA A 189 28.02 9.09 13.22
CA ALA A 189 28.61 9.88 12.13
C ALA A 189 28.84 9.00 10.90
N PHE A 190 28.43 9.50 9.74
CA PHE A 190 28.53 8.78 8.47
C PHE A 190 29.72 9.27 7.66
N SER A 191 30.61 8.37 7.25
CA SER A 191 31.71 8.71 6.36
C SER A 191 31.38 8.37 4.91
N SER A 192 31.74 9.30 4.00
CA SER A 192 31.49 9.17 2.56
C SER A 192 32.69 8.62 1.77
N ASP A 193 33.69 8.03 2.42
CA ASP A 193 34.94 7.55 1.80
C ASP A 193 34.77 6.28 0.97
N GLY A 194 33.76 6.25 0.13
CA GLY A 194 33.57 5.18 -0.82
C GLY A 194 32.67 5.60 -1.95
N ARG A 195 33.26 5.77 -3.14
CA ARG A 195 32.51 5.97 -4.39
C ARG A 195 31.27 5.09 -4.43
N ALA A 196 30.13 5.73 -4.67
CA ALA A 196 28.80 5.13 -4.77
C ALA A 196 28.72 3.99 -5.81
N ASN A 197 29.18 2.83 -5.46
CA ASN A 197 28.89 1.57 -6.13
C ASN A 197 28.14 0.66 -5.16
N GLY A 198 26.86 0.90 -5.01
CA GLY A 198 25.78 -0.01 -4.74
C GLY A 198 25.84 -1.02 -3.59
N VAL A 199 26.95 -1.26 -2.93
CA VAL A 199 27.13 -2.40 -2.00
C VAL A 199 27.90 -2.07 -0.72
N LYS A 200 28.35 -0.85 -0.49
CA LYS A 200 29.05 -0.56 0.77
C LYS A 200 28.07 -0.16 1.87
N LYS A 201 28.10 -0.91 2.97
CA LYS A 201 27.66 -0.41 4.28
C LYS A 201 28.31 0.94 4.49
N VAL A 202 27.54 1.93 4.93
CA VAL A 202 28.05 3.19 5.40
C VAL A 202 28.93 2.88 6.61
N GLU A 203 30.15 3.37 6.64
CA GLU A 203 30.96 3.26 7.85
C GLU A 203 30.38 4.22 8.88
N GLU A 204 29.87 3.66 9.96
CA GLU A 204 29.32 4.39 11.09
C GLU A 204 30.38 4.50 12.18
N THR A 205 30.65 5.72 12.60
CA THR A 205 31.50 5.98 13.78
C THR A 205 30.58 6.39 14.92
N GLU A 206 30.57 5.60 15.98
CA GLU A 206 29.83 5.91 17.21
C GLU A 206 30.67 6.76 18.15
N ALA A 207 30.08 7.82 18.70
CA ALA A 207 30.69 8.66 19.73
C ALA A 207 29.64 9.15 20.73
N GLU A 208 30.08 9.43 21.95
CA GLU A 208 29.25 10.06 22.97
C GLU A 208 29.06 11.55 22.65
N LEU A 209 27.91 12.15 23.00
CA LEU A 209 27.58 13.54 22.68
C LEU A 209 28.62 14.55 23.20
N GLY A 210 29.27 14.25 24.30
CA GLY A 210 30.33 15.11 24.89
C GLY A 210 31.76 14.76 24.45
N ASP A 211 31.96 13.89 23.49
CA ASP A 211 33.31 13.49 23.05
C ASP A 211 33.95 14.60 22.20
N PRO A 212 35.11 15.13 22.59
CA PRO A 212 35.83 16.12 21.80
C PRO A 212 36.18 15.67 20.37
N ALA A 213 36.25 14.35 20.12
CA ALA A 213 36.48 13.82 18.78
C ALA A 213 35.37 14.19 17.81
N LEU A 214 34.16 14.54 18.29
CA LEU A 214 33.07 15.02 17.46
C LEU A 214 33.40 16.34 16.75
N ASP A 215 34.23 17.19 17.29
CA ASP A 215 34.64 18.45 16.64
C ASP A 215 35.42 18.18 15.34
N GLU A 216 36.17 17.07 15.29
CA GLU A 216 36.87 16.65 14.07
C GLU A 216 35.94 15.98 13.06
N LEU A 217 34.95 15.23 13.55
CA LEU A 217 33.99 14.48 12.71
C LEU A 217 32.90 15.40 12.12
N LEU A 218 32.39 16.32 12.95
CA LEU A 218 31.23 17.15 12.62
C LEU A 218 31.59 18.58 12.22
N THR A 219 32.43 19.22 12.86
CA THR A 219 32.83 20.62 13.02
C THR A 219 32.35 21.15 14.37
N PRO A 220 33.09 22.07 15.00
CA PRO A 220 32.69 22.65 16.31
C PRO A 220 31.32 23.33 16.29
N TYR A 221 30.94 23.94 15.16
CA TYR A 221 29.63 24.56 14.99
C TYR A 221 28.47 23.54 15.03
N LEU A 222 28.55 22.48 14.20
CA LEU A 222 27.51 21.45 14.15
C LEU A 222 27.45 20.66 15.46
N HIS A 223 28.59 20.45 16.13
CA HIS A 223 28.60 19.78 17.43
C HIS A 223 27.87 20.62 18.48
N GLN A 224 28.17 21.93 18.60
CA GLN A 224 27.47 22.80 19.53
C GLN A 224 25.99 22.92 19.22
N GLN A 225 25.63 23.09 17.94
CA GLN A 225 24.22 23.10 17.52
C GLN A 225 23.49 21.82 17.94
N LEU A 226 24.09 20.64 17.74
CA LEU A 226 23.52 19.36 18.15
C LEU A 226 23.30 19.33 19.68
N VAL A 227 24.26 19.78 20.47
CA VAL A 227 24.11 19.82 21.94
C VAL A 227 22.91 20.69 22.34
N ASP A 228 22.83 21.91 21.79
CA ASP A 228 21.76 22.86 22.10
C ASP A 228 20.37 22.30 21.70
N GLU A 229 20.26 21.66 20.52
CA GLU A 229 19.02 21.05 20.03
C GLU A 229 18.60 19.83 20.85
N ILE A 230 19.55 19.00 21.29
CA ILE A 230 19.26 17.86 22.15
C ILE A 230 18.83 18.30 23.56
N GLU A 231 19.44 19.34 24.13
CA GLU A 231 19.00 19.92 25.41
C GLU A 231 17.56 20.45 25.30
N LEU A 232 17.23 21.12 24.19
CA LEU A 232 15.87 21.59 23.94
C LEU A 232 14.87 20.44 23.82
N LEU A 233 15.22 19.39 23.07
CA LEU A 233 14.39 18.20 22.91
C LEU A 233 14.15 17.47 24.25
N ASP A 234 15.18 17.31 25.06
CA ASP A 234 15.09 16.64 26.35
C ASP A 234 14.27 17.46 27.37
N GLY A 235 14.31 18.80 27.25
CA GLY A 235 13.49 19.70 28.08
C GLY A 235 12.01 19.79 27.69
N ALA A 236 11.69 19.57 26.43
CA ALA A 236 10.34 19.76 25.89
C ALA A 236 9.59 18.44 25.58
N ALA A 237 10.30 17.32 25.45
CA ALA A 237 9.70 16.09 24.96
C ALA A 237 8.96 15.30 26.05
N GLU A 238 7.78 14.80 25.72
CA GLU A 238 7.14 13.70 26.46
C GLU A 238 8.05 12.45 26.40
N GLU A 239 7.93 11.57 27.39
CA GLU A 239 8.61 10.27 27.37
C GLU A 239 8.07 9.40 26.22
N PHE A 240 8.95 8.58 25.62
CA PHE A 240 8.55 7.61 24.59
C PHE A 240 7.59 6.57 25.16
N ASP A 241 6.43 6.44 24.54
CA ASP A 241 5.39 5.51 24.94
C ASP A 241 5.04 4.55 23.80
N LEU A 242 5.51 3.31 23.89
CA LEU A 242 5.26 2.28 22.89
C LEU A 242 3.76 1.92 22.78
N ASP A 243 3.01 1.98 23.86
CA ASP A 243 1.58 1.69 23.81
C ASP A 243 0.81 2.76 23.03
N LYS A 244 1.21 4.04 23.13
CA LYS A 244 0.68 5.11 22.28
C LYS A 244 1.02 4.88 20.80
N VAL A 245 2.23 4.40 20.51
CA VAL A 245 2.63 4.03 19.13
C VAL A 245 1.74 2.92 18.59
N LEU A 246 1.57 1.85 19.35
CA LEU A 246 0.75 0.70 18.94
C LEU A 246 -0.73 1.04 18.75
N ARG A 247 -1.24 2.06 19.46
CA ARG A 247 -2.60 2.59 19.26
C ARG A 247 -2.73 3.61 18.14
N GLY A 248 -1.61 4.01 17.47
CA GLY A 248 -1.59 5.01 16.41
C GLY A 248 -1.77 6.45 16.91
N GLU A 249 -1.50 6.73 18.18
CA GLU A 249 -1.57 8.05 18.82
C GLU A 249 -0.24 8.81 18.76
N LEU A 250 0.87 8.08 18.63
CA LEU A 250 2.24 8.60 18.56
C LEU A 250 2.97 7.99 17.36
N SER A 251 3.63 8.82 16.56
CA SER A 251 4.49 8.38 15.47
C SER A 251 5.97 8.53 15.85
N PRO A 252 6.74 7.43 15.92
CA PRO A 252 8.19 7.51 15.97
C PRO A 252 8.74 8.11 14.68
N VAL A 253 9.57 9.16 14.78
CA VAL A 253 10.14 9.90 13.65
C VAL A 253 11.63 9.59 13.52
N PHE A 254 12.04 9.29 12.30
CA PHE A 254 13.43 9.03 11.93
C PHE A 254 13.84 9.97 10.80
N PHE A 255 15.02 10.56 10.91
CA PHE A 255 15.61 11.39 9.87
C PHE A 255 16.72 10.61 9.15
N GLY A 256 16.81 10.79 7.82
CA GLY A 256 17.84 10.12 7.04
C GLY A 256 17.82 10.44 5.55
N SER A 257 18.62 9.73 4.80
CA SER A 257 18.66 9.79 3.33
C SER A 257 18.74 8.39 2.74
N ALA A 258 17.66 7.97 2.09
CA ALA A 258 17.64 6.70 1.37
C ALA A 258 18.65 6.69 0.21
N LEU A 259 18.94 7.83 -0.41
CA LEU A 259 19.88 7.92 -1.53
C LEU A 259 21.31 7.59 -1.09
N THR A 260 21.78 8.19 0.01
CA THR A 260 23.14 8.03 0.56
C THR A 260 23.26 6.82 1.49
N ASN A 261 22.17 6.17 1.88
CA ASN A 261 22.03 5.14 2.92
C ASN A 261 22.21 5.67 4.36
N PHE A 262 22.31 6.97 4.56
CA PHE A 262 22.52 7.56 5.89
C PHE A 262 21.27 7.42 6.74
N GLY A 263 21.40 6.79 7.92
CA GLY A 263 20.33 6.56 8.87
C GLY A 263 19.34 5.45 8.48
N VAL A 264 19.54 4.72 7.35
CA VAL A 264 18.59 3.67 6.90
C VAL A 264 18.73 2.39 7.69
N GLU A 265 19.95 1.92 7.98
CA GLU A 265 20.18 0.71 8.79
C GLU A 265 19.69 0.92 10.24
N PRO A 266 20.09 2.00 10.95
CA PRO A 266 19.54 2.31 12.28
C PRO A 266 18.01 2.46 12.30
N PHE A 267 17.42 3.03 11.24
CA PHE A 267 15.97 3.06 11.10
C PHE A 267 15.39 1.65 11.04
N LEU A 268 15.91 0.77 10.18
CA LEU A 268 15.40 -0.59 10.01
C LEU A 268 15.46 -1.37 11.33
N GLU A 269 16.56 -1.29 12.05
CA GLU A 269 16.74 -1.98 13.33
C GLU A 269 15.75 -1.51 14.39
N ASN A 270 15.63 -0.19 14.59
CA ASN A 270 14.69 0.39 15.54
C ASN A 270 13.24 0.11 15.12
N PHE A 271 12.90 0.27 13.84
CA PHE A 271 11.57 -0.02 13.30
C PHE A 271 11.17 -1.47 13.58
N LEU A 272 12.02 -2.46 13.26
CA LEU A 272 11.72 -3.88 13.48
C LEU A 272 11.59 -4.26 14.95
N ARG A 273 12.20 -3.51 15.84
CA ARG A 273 12.04 -3.67 17.29
C ARG A 273 10.70 -3.14 17.80
N LEU A 274 10.24 -2.02 17.27
CA LEU A 274 9.07 -1.28 17.73
C LEU A 274 7.78 -1.71 17.01
N THR A 275 7.86 -2.16 15.76
CA THR A 275 6.69 -2.54 14.97
C THR A 275 6.04 -3.81 15.53
N PRO A 276 4.68 -3.91 15.52
CA PRO A 276 3.98 -5.04 16.12
C PRO A 276 4.24 -6.36 15.40
N THR A 277 4.02 -7.44 16.10
CA THR A 277 3.75 -8.76 15.53
C THR A 277 2.42 -8.73 14.77
N PRO A 278 2.05 -9.78 14.01
CA PRO A 278 0.78 -9.81 13.30
C PRO A 278 -0.40 -9.46 14.21
N LEU A 279 -1.19 -8.48 13.80
CA LEU A 279 -2.33 -7.98 14.55
C LEU A 279 -3.55 -8.90 14.40
N ALA A 280 -4.32 -9.05 15.50
CA ALA A 280 -5.60 -9.74 15.46
C ALA A 280 -6.60 -8.99 14.56
N ARG A 281 -7.41 -9.75 13.81
CA ARG A 281 -8.48 -9.22 12.96
C ARG A 281 -9.83 -9.60 13.51
N VAL A 282 -10.81 -8.72 13.31
CA VAL A 282 -12.17 -8.95 13.77
C VAL A 282 -12.91 -9.87 12.79
N ASP A 283 -13.52 -10.93 13.33
CA ASP A 283 -14.49 -11.75 12.61
C ASP A 283 -15.80 -10.96 12.46
N SER A 284 -16.21 -10.66 11.23
CA SER A 284 -17.41 -9.88 10.95
C SER A 284 -18.72 -10.58 11.33
N LEU A 285 -18.71 -11.91 11.48
CA LEU A 285 -19.88 -12.68 11.90
C LEU A 285 -20.15 -12.60 13.39
N THR A 286 -19.07 -12.52 14.21
CA THR A 286 -19.18 -12.61 15.68
C THR A 286 -18.75 -11.34 16.39
N GLY A 287 -18.01 -10.44 15.74
CA GLY A 287 -17.37 -9.29 16.35
C GLY A 287 -16.15 -9.63 17.22
N GLU A 288 -15.75 -10.91 17.28
CA GLU A 288 -14.61 -11.35 18.10
C GLU A 288 -13.28 -11.16 17.37
N ALA A 289 -12.23 -10.87 18.12
CA ALA A 289 -10.87 -10.80 17.58
C ALA A 289 -10.33 -12.22 17.32
N VAL A 290 -9.78 -12.43 16.14
CA VAL A 290 -9.15 -13.69 15.73
C VAL A 290 -7.67 -13.63 16.09
N ASP A 291 -7.25 -14.41 17.09
CA ASP A 291 -5.84 -14.50 17.51
C ASP A 291 -4.98 -15.07 16.38
N PRO A 292 -3.92 -14.37 15.93
CA PRO A 292 -3.00 -14.88 14.93
C PRO A 292 -2.32 -16.21 15.33
N CYS A 293 -2.12 -16.45 16.61
CA CYS A 293 -1.42 -17.62 17.13
C CYS A 293 -2.32 -18.86 17.34
N ARG A 294 -3.62 -18.80 17.02
CA ARG A 294 -4.47 -19.98 17.06
C ARG A 294 -4.07 -21.00 16.00
N ASP A 295 -4.42 -22.28 16.19
CA ASP A 295 -4.04 -23.36 15.27
C ASP A 295 -4.82 -23.33 13.95
N GLU A 296 -6.09 -22.88 13.97
CA GLU A 296 -6.91 -22.83 12.78
C GLU A 296 -6.42 -21.74 11.82
N PHE A 297 -6.21 -22.14 10.58
CA PHE A 297 -5.86 -21.25 9.50
C PHE A 297 -7.03 -20.33 9.14
N SER A 298 -6.71 -19.05 8.96
CA SER A 298 -7.60 -18.11 8.29
C SER A 298 -6.80 -17.08 7.49
N ALA A 299 -7.37 -16.64 6.38
CA ALA A 299 -6.75 -15.68 5.49
C ALA A 299 -7.80 -14.92 4.67
N PHE A 300 -7.42 -13.79 4.09
CA PHE A 300 -8.28 -13.08 3.14
C PHE A 300 -7.51 -12.65 1.90
N ILE A 301 -8.23 -12.58 0.77
CA ILE A 301 -7.70 -12.12 -0.52
C ILE A 301 -7.80 -10.60 -0.57
N PHE A 302 -6.68 -9.90 -0.70
CA PHE A 302 -6.68 -8.44 -0.78
C PHE A 302 -6.32 -7.90 -2.16
N LYS A 303 -5.71 -8.73 -3.02
CA LYS A 303 -5.28 -8.35 -4.36
C LYS A 303 -5.36 -9.53 -5.32
N ILE A 304 -5.74 -9.26 -6.55
CA ILE A 304 -5.67 -10.21 -7.66
C ILE A 304 -4.84 -9.56 -8.77
N GLN A 305 -4.01 -10.35 -9.42
CA GLN A 305 -3.17 -9.89 -10.52
C GLN A 305 -3.07 -10.94 -11.61
N ALA A 306 -3.38 -10.54 -12.85
CA ALA A 306 -3.30 -11.40 -14.01
C ALA A 306 -2.08 -11.03 -14.88
N ASN A 307 -1.65 -11.97 -15.73
CA ASN A 307 -0.65 -11.80 -16.77
C ASN A 307 0.71 -11.28 -16.27
N MET A 308 1.08 -11.58 -15.02
CA MET A 308 2.43 -11.25 -14.52
C MET A 308 3.53 -11.91 -15.35
N ASN A 309 3.25 -13.08 -15.93
CA ASN A 309 4.11 -13.72 -16.92
C ASN A 309 3.40 -13.73 -18.28
N LYS A 310 3.90 -12.94 -19.23
CA LYS A 310 3.33 -12.84 -20.59
C LYS A 310 3.26 -14.19 -21.32
N ALA A 311 4.14 -15.15 -20.97
CA ALA A 311 4.19 -16.47 -21.59
C ALA A 311 3.10 -17.43 -21.10
N HIS A 312 2.61 -17.28 -19.87
CA HIS A 312 1.74 -18.26 -19.21
C HIS A 312 0.34 -17.77 -18.90
N ARG A 313 0.02 -16.48 -19.10
CA ARG A 313 -1.30 -15.89 -18.81
C ARG A 313 -1.82 -16.31 -17.43
N ASP A 314 -0.93 -16.28 -16.44
CA ASP A 314 -1.21 -16.65 -15.07
C ASP A 314 -2.09 -15.60 -14.37
N ARG A 315 -2.90 -16.06 -13.43
CA ARG A 315 -3.65 -15.21 -12.50
C ARG A 315 -3.28 -15.64 -11.09
N ILE A 316 -2.94 -14.66 -10.26
CA ILE A 316 -2.51 -14.87 -8.88
C ILE A 316 -3.42 -14.07 -7.95
N ALA A 317 -3.96 -14.73 -6.93
CA ALA A 317 -4.66 -14.11 -5.83
C ALA A 317 -3.70 -13.98 -4.64
N PHE A 318 -3.43 -12.74 -4.20
CA PHE A 318 -2.60 -12.47 -3.04
C PHE A 318 -3.43 -12.57 -1.77
N MET A 319 -2.98 -13.44 -0.89
CA MET A 319 -3.63 -13.80 0.34
C MET A 319 -2.79 -13.36 1.54
N ARG A 320 -3.41 -12.61 2.47
CA ARG A 320 -2.85 -12.34 3.80
C ARG A 320 -3.29 -13.41 4.78
N ILE A 321 -2.35 -14.13 5.38
CA ILE A 321 -2.64 -15.11 6.43
C ILE A 321 -2.89 -14.35 7.75
N CYS A 322 -4.05 -14.55 8.36
CA CYS A 322 -4.49 -13.86 9.57
C CYS A 322 -4.33 -14.70 10.82
N SER A 323 -4.43 -16.02 10.72
CA SER A 323 -4.21 -16.93 11.85
C SER A 323 -3.69 -18.30 11.38
N GLY A 324 -2.98 -18.97 12.28
CA GLY A 324 -2.49 -20.32 12.06
C GLY A 324 -1.41 -20.45 10.99
N LYS A 325 -1.40 -21.60 10.32
CA LYS A 325 -0.39 -22.02 9.36
C LYS A 325 -1.03 -22.43 8.03
N PHE A 326 -0.47 -21.98 6.94
CA PHE A 326 -0.73 -22.50 5.61
C PHE A 326 0.24 -23.65 5.31
N GLU A 327 -0.28 -24.75 4.74
CA GLU A 327 0.50 -25.85 4.18
C GLU A 327 0.07 -26.10 2.73
N ARG A 328 1.05 -26.32 1.85
CA ARG A 328 0.76 -26.59 0.44
C ARG A 328 -0.12 -27.81 0.28
N GLY A 329 -1.22 -27.67 -0.46
CA GLY A 329 -2.17 -28.74 -0.71
C GLY A 329 -3.22 -28.93 0.37
N MET A 330 -3.24 -28.08 1.42
CA MET A 330 -4.29 -28.10 2.43
C MET A 330 -5.66 -27.80 1.83
N GLU A 331 -6.71 -28.24 2.48
CA GLU A 331 -8.08 -27.85 2.18
C GLU A 331 -8.51 -26.70 3.08
N ALA A 332 -9.13 -25.69 2.48
CA ALA A 332 -9.74 -24.58 3.19
C ALA A 332 -11.17 -24.34 2.72
N PHE A 333 -11.99 -23.82 3.59
CA PHE A 333 -13.34 -23.41 3.27
C PHE A 333 -13.34 -21.99 2.71
N HIS A 334 -13.85 -21.83 1.48
CA HIS A 334 -14.08 -20.55 0.84
C HIS A 334 -15.44 -20.03 1.30
N VAL A 335 -15.41 -19.01 2.16
CA VAL A 335 -16.59 -18.59 2.93
C VAL A 335 -17.67 -18.04 2.01
N GLN A 336 -17.33 -17.15 1.08
CA GLN A 336 -18.27 -16.49 0.18
C GLN A 336 -18.91 -17.48 -0.80
N GLU A 337 -18.17 -18.50 -1.23
CA GLU A 337 -18.68 -19.53 -2.16
C GLU A 337 -19.33 -20.73 -1.43
N GLY A 338 -19.19 -20.82 -0.11
CA GLY A 338 -19.79 -21.89 0.69
C GLY A 338 -19.22 -23.29 0.40
N LYS A 339 -18.00 -23.42 -0.12
CA LYS A 339 -17.39 -24.69 -0.54
C LYS A 339 -15.95 -24.86 -0.06
N ASN A 340 -15.54 -26.12 0.08
CA ASN A 340 -14.13 -26.44 0.34
C ASN A 340 -13.34 -26.38 -0.98
N ILE A 341 -12.14 -25.82 -0.90
CA ILE A 341 -11.20 -25.74 -2.02
C ILE A 341 -9.82 -26.23 -1.56
N LYS A 342 -9.07 -26.79 -2.51
CA LYS A 342 -7.69 -27.22 -2.26
C LYS A 342 -6.73 -26.11 -2.65
N LEU A 343 -5.90 -25.68 -1.71
CA LEU A 343 -4.85 -24.66 -1.89
C LEU A 343 -3.58 -25.34 -2.44
N ALA A 344 -3.56 -25.58 -3.76
CA ALA A 344 -2.58 -26.46 -4.39
C ALA A 344 -1.14 -25.92 -4.40
N THR A 345 -0.95 -24.63 -4.68
CA THR A 345 0.37 -24.04 -4.82
C THR A 345 0.37 -22.61 -4.28
N GLY A 346 1.09 -22.38 -3.21
CA GLY A 346 1.46 -21.05 -2.74
C GLY A 346 2.76 -20.61 -3.40
N THR A 347 2.83 -19.37 -3.83
CA THR A 347 4.05 -18.73 -4.31
C THR A 347 4.35 -17.49 -3.47
N GLN A 348 5.62 -17.29 -3.18
CA GLN A 348 6.11 -16.11 -2.50
C GLN A 348 6.98 -15.31 -3.45
N LEU A 349 6.84 -14.01 -3.43
CA LEU A 349 7.70 -13.13 -4.21
C LEU A 349 8.93 -12.78 -3.36
N MET A 350 10.08 -13.31 -3.74
CA MET A 350 11.37 -12.95 -3.18
C MET A 350 12.09 -12.07 -4.19
N ALA A 351 11.94 -10.76 -4.05
CA ALA A 351 12.48 -9.79 -5.01
C ALA A 351 12.02 -10.06 -6.46
N GLN A 352 12.89 -10.57 -7.33
CA GLN A 352 12.56 -10.88 -8.73
C GLN A 352 12.12 -12.34 -8.95
N ASP A 353 12.34 -13.21 -7.96
CA ASP A 353 12.11 -14.64 -8.10
C ASP A 353 10.82 -15.08 -7.41
N ARG A 354 10.11 -16.01 -8.04
CA ARG A 354 8.96 -16.70 -7.45
C ARG A 354 9.43 -18.00 -6.83
N ALA A 355 9.37 -18.10 -5.51
CA ALA A 355 9.62 -19.35 -4.80
C ALA A 355 8.30 -20.05 -4.48
N ILE A 356 8.27 -21.36 -4.67
CA ILE A 356 7.16 -22.19 -4.18
C ILE A 356 7.27 -22.25 -2.66
N VAL A 357 6.16 -22.02 -1.97
CA VAL A 357 6.09 -22.03 -0.52
C VAL A 357 5.35 -23.28 -0.08
N ASP A 358 6.02 -24.10 0.72
CA ASP A 358 5.42 -25.28 1.34
C ASP A 358 4.66 -24.93 2.61
N GLU A 359 5.15 -23.96 3.37
CA GLU A 359 4.58 -23.48 4.64
C GLU A 359 4.65 -21.96 4.74
N ALA A 360 3.59 -21.36 5.29
CA ALA A 360 3.55 -19.94 5.64
C ALA A 360 2.68 -19.72 6.88
N TYR A 361 2.87 -18.64 7.59
CA TYR A 361 2.28 -18.41 8.91
C TYR A 361 1.50 -17.10 8.97
N ALA A 362 0.68 -16.92 10.00
CA ALA A 362 0.01 -15.66 10.24
C ALA A 362 1.02 -14.50 10.18
N GLY A 363 0.70 -13.47 9.42
CA GLY A 363 1.61 -12.38 9.08
C GLY A 363 2.17 -12.46 7.65
N ASP A 364 2.33 -13.65 7.08
CA ASP A 364 2.83 -13.80 5.72
C ASP A 364 1.78 -13.43 4.66
N ILE A 365 2.31 -13.04 3.51
CA ILE A 365 1.53 -12.85 2.29
C ILE A 365 2.03 -13.82 1.24
N ILE A 366 1.12 -14.62 0.70
CA ILE A 366 1.43 -15.56 -0.38
C ILE A 366 0.49 -15.38 -1.56
N GLY A 367 0.97 -15.64 -2.76
CA GLY A 367 0.19 -15.69 -3.98
C GLY A 367 -0.33 -17.11 -4.23
N LEU A 368 -1.63 -17.25 -4.45
CA LEU A 368 -2.24 -18.50 -4.89
C LEU A 368 -2.48 -18.45 -6.39
N PHE A 369 -2.19 -19.54 -7.10
CA PHE A 369 -2.66 -19.67 -8.47
C PHE A 369 -4.18 -19.65 -8.48
N ASP A 370 -4.77 -18.76 -9.25
CA ASP A 370 -6.19 -18.52 -9.31
C ASP A 370 -6.77 -18.94 -10.69
N PRO A 371 -7.54 -20.00 -10.75
CA PRO A 371 -8.26 -20.37 -11.98
C PRO A 371 -9.48 -19.47 -12.29
N GLY A 372 -9.67 -18.38 -11.55
CA GLY A 372 -10.80 -17.45 -11.68
C GLY A 372 -11.90 -17.66 -10.64
N ILE A 373 -11.56 -18.24 -9.49
CA ILE A 373 -12.53 -18.54 -8.42
C ILE A 373 -12.47 -17.55 -7.26
N PHE A 374 -11.41 -16.74 -7.16
CA PHE A 374 -11.26 -15.77 -6.09
C PHE A 374 -11.71 -14.38 -6.48
N SER A 375 -12.24 -13.67 -5.50
CA SER A 375 -12.56 -12.25 -5.53
C SER A 375 -11.80 -11.50 -4.41
N ILE A 376 -11.55 -10.21 -4.62
CA ILE A 376 -10.98 -9.35 -3.57
C ILE A 376 -11.98 -9.28 -2.41
N GLY A 377 -11.50 -9.52 -1.18
CA GLY A 377 -12.31 -9.60 0.03
C GLY A 377 -12.72 -11.01 0.44
N ASP A 378 -12.45 -12.03 -0.39
CA ASP A 378 -12.77 -13.41 -0.03
C ASP A 378 -12.01 -13.89 1.18
N THR A 379 -12.68 -14.65 2.03
CA THR A 379 -12.12 -15.27 3.24
C THR A 379 -11.97 -16.77 3.06
N LEU A 380 -10.80 -17.27 3.45
CA LEU A 380 -10.47 -18.68 3.50
C LEU A 380 -10.21 -19.09 4.95
N CYS A 381 -10.81 -20.19 5.41
CA CYS A 381 -10.58 -20.65 6.78
C CYS A 381 -10.65 -22.16 6.90
N THR A 382 -10.08 -22.69 8.00
CA THR A 382 -10.23 -24.09 8.42
C THR A 382 -10.99 -24.16 9.74
N GLY A 383 -11.22 -25.36 10.21
CA GLY A 383 -11.92 -25.60 11.50
C GLY A 383 -13.44 -25.66 11.40
N LYS A 384 -14.06 -25.99 12.53
CA LYS A 384 -15.53 -26.15 12.64
C LYS A 384 -16.26 -24.80 12.69
N LYS A 385 -15.71 -23.83 13.45
CA LYS A 385 -16.22 -22.46 13.53
C LYS A 385 -15.66 -21.67 12.34
N LYS A 386 -16.55 -21.27 11.44
CA LYS A 386 -16.15 -20.45 10.29
C LYS A 386 -15.90 -19.02 10.73
N VAL A 387 -14.94 -18.38 10.10
CA VAL A 387 -14.58 -16.98 10.31
C VAL A 387 -14.76 -16.26 8.99
N GLN A 388 -15.28 -15.06 9.03
CA GLN A 388 -15.37 -14.17 7.88
C GLN A 388 -14.79 -12.81 8.23
N PHE A 389 -13.88 -12.33 7.39
CA PHE A 389 -13.37 -10.97 7.54
C PHE A 389 -14.26 -9.99 6.78
N ALA A 390 -14.32 -8.75 7.25
CA ALA A 390 -15.04 -7.70 6.56
C ALA A 390 -14.51 -7.53 5.13
N GLY A 391 -15.40 -7.32 4.18
CA GLY A 391 -15.04 -7.05 2.80
C GLY A 391 -14.20 -5.79 2.66
N ILE A 392 -13.50 -5.66 1.55
CA ILE A 392 -12.76 -4.44 1.22
C ILE A 392 -13.73 -3.49 0.51
N PRO A 393 -13.92 -2.26 1.01
CA PRO A 393 -14.83 -1.31 0.39
C PRO A 393 -14.41 -0.98 -1.04
N THR A 394 -15.37 -0.83 -1.92
CA THR A 394 -15.17 -0.31 -3.27
C THR A 394 -15.47 1.18 -3.26
N PHE A 395 -14.53 2.00 -3.71
CA PHE A 395 -14.68 3.45 -3.76
C PHE A 395 -15.44 3.90 -5.00
N SER A 396 -16.15 5.01 -4.89
CA SER A 396 -16.78 5.66 -6.04
C SER A 396 -15.72 6.16 -7.02
N PRO A 397 -15.82 5.84 -8.32
CA PRO A 397 -14.99 6.46 -9.34
C PRO A 397 -15.26 7.95 -9.46
N GLU A 398 -14.21 8.69 -9.86
CA GLU A 398 -14.29 10.14 -10.12
C GLU A 398 -14.28 10.46 -11.62
N HIS A 399 -13.87 9.48 -12.47
CA HIS A 399 -13.79 9.66 -13.91
C HIS A 399 -14.45 8.50 -14.64
N PHE A 400 -15.20 8.82 -15.69
CA PHE A 400 -15.95 7.84 -16.45
C PHE A 400 -15.66 7.94 -17.94
N ALA A 401 -15.53 6.79 -18.60
CA ALA A 401 -15.31 6.71 -20.04
C ALA A 401 -16.14 5.58 -20.66
N ARG A 402 -16.67 5.83 -21.86
CA ARG A 402 -17.20 4.78 -22.73
C ARG A 402 -16.05 4.14 -23.47
N ILE A 403 -16.00 2.81 -23.46
CA ILE A 403 -14.95 2.03 -24.09
C ILE A 403 -15.55 1.16 -25.18
N GLU A 404 -15.00 1.30 -26.39
CA GLU A 404 -15.41 0.53 -27.56
C GLU A 404 -14.18 -0.11 -28.22
N GLN A 405 -14.31 -1.36 -28.63
CA GLN A 405 -13.29 -2.03 -29.45
C GLN A 405 -13.30 -1.48 -30.87
N LYS A 406 -12.12 -1.22 -31.47
CA LYS A 406 -12.04 -0.81 -32.87
C LYS A 406 -12.32 -1.95 -33.84
N ASP A 407 -11.91 -3.18 -33.49
CA ASP A 407 -12.06 -4.38 -34.32
C ASP A 407 -13.09 -5.33 -33.68
N THR A 408 -14.25 -5.48 -34.35
CA THR A 408 -15.33 -6.34 -33.88
C THR A 408 -14.97 -7.83 -33.86
N MET A 409 -13.98 -8.26 -34.67
CA MET A 409 -13.48 -9.64 -34.68
C MET A 409 -12.77 -10.01 -33.37
N LYS A 410 -12.29 -9.03 -32.62
CA LYS A 410 -11.59 -9.22 -31.33
C LYS A 410 -12.50 -9.13 -30.10
N ARG A 411 -13.82 -9.24 -30.28
CA ARG A 411 -14.82 -9.11 -29.20
C ARG A 411 -14.54 -10.04 -28.01
N LYS A 412 -14.18 -11.30 -28.27
CA LYS A 412 -13.88 -12.25 -27.18
C LYS A 412 -12.67 -11.82 -26.34
N GLN A 413 -11.62 -11.34 -27.00
CA GLN A 413 -10.43 -10.84 -26.33
C GLN A 413 -10.74 -9.56 -25.55
N PHE A 414 -11.54 -8.66 -26.12
CA PHE A 414 -11.99 -7.43 -25.46
C PHE A 414 -12.75 -7.73 -24.18
N VAL A 415 -13.80 -8.53 -24.24
CA VAL A 415 -14.62 -8.90 -23.07
C VAL A 415 -13.75 -9.55 -22.00
N LYS A 416 -12.93 -10.54 -22.38
CA LYS A 416 -12.03 -11.21 -21.45
C LYS A 416 -11.03 -10.25 -20.80
N GLY A 417 -10.42 -9.33 -21.58
CA GLY A 417 -9.49 -8.35 -21.06
C GLY A 417 -10.13 -7.38 -20.08
N MET A 418 -11.30 -6.85 -20.45
CA MET A 418 -12.07 -5.96 -19.59
C MET A 418 -12.44 -6.63 -18.25
N GLU A 419 -12.99 -7.85 -18.31
CA GLU A 419 -13.37 -8.60 -17.12
C GLU A 419 -12.18 -8.91 -16.21
N GLN A 420 -11.05 -9.34 -16.76
CA GLN A 420 -9.85 -9.65 -15.96
C GLN A 420 -9.29 -8.40 -15.29
N ILE A 421 -9.16 -7.29 -16.02
CA ILE A 421 -8.66 -6.02 -15.46
C ILE A 421 -9.60 -5.46 -14.39
N ALA A 422 -10.92 -5.62 -14.57
CA ALA A 422 -11.90 -5.25 -13.55
C ALA A 422 -11.83 -6.12 -12.29
N GLN A 423 -11.61 -7.44 -12.46
CA GLN A 423 -11.45 -8.36 -11.34
C GLN A 423 -10.18 -8.11 -10.53
N GLU A 424 -9.15 -7.53 -11.13
CA GLU A 424 -7.97 -7.01 -10.42
C GLU A 424 -8.28 -5.73 -9.61
N GLY A 425 -9.46 -5.12 -9.86
CA GLY A 425 -9.88 -3.87 -9.24
C GLY A 425 -9.18 -2.63 -9.84
N ALA A 426 -8.53 -2.75 -10.98
CA ALA A 426 -7.88 -1.61 -11.63
C ALA A 426 -8.89 -0.64 -12.28
N ILE A 427 -10.07 -1.15 -12.61
CA ILE A 427 -11.21 -0.41 -13.18
C ILE A 427 -12.52 -0.95 -12.62
N GLN A 428 -13.58 -0.16 -12.67
CA GLN A 428 -14.96 -0.61 -12.44
C GLN A 428 -15.72 -0.58 -13.77
N ILE A 429 -16.50 -1.63 -14.03
CA ILE A 429 -17.29 -1.77 -15.26
C ILE A 429 -18.76 -1.61 -14.93
N PHE A 430 -19.42 -0.75 -15.70
CA PHE A 430 -20.85 -0.50 -15.60
C PHE A 430 -21.53 -0.77 -16.94
N ARG A 431 -22.73 -1.31 -16.88
CA ARG A 431 -23.60 -1.55 -18.03
C ARG A 431 -24.89 -0.78 -17.83
N GLU A 432 -25.54 -0.42 -18.91
CA GLU A 432 -26.90 0.10 -18.83
C GLU A 432 -27.85 -0.97 -18.31
N VAL A 433 -28.81 -0.62 -17.47
CA VAL A 433 -29.77 -1.57 -16.88
C VAL A 433 -30.52 -2.32 -17.99
N GLY A 434 -30.32 -3.65 -18.06
CA GLY A 434 -30.87 -4.50 -19.11
C GLY A 434 -30.12 -4.43 -20.44
N GLY A 435 -28.97 -3.76 -20.51
CA GLY A 435 -28.11 -3.66 -21.68
C GLY A 435 -27.09 -4.81 -21.78
N GLY A 436 -26.59 -5.06 -22.99
CA GLY A 436 -25.50 -6.00 -23.25
C GLY A 436 -24.11 -5.37 -23.05
N MET A 437 -23.05 -6.16 -23.33
CA MET A 437 -21.64 -5.70 -23.34
C MET A 437 -21.28 -4.89 -24.60
N GLU A 438 -22.24 -4.26 -25.25
CA GLU A 438 -22.01 -3.50 -26.48
C GLU A 438 -21.50 -2.10 -26.19
N GLU A 439 -22.00 -1.49 -25.11
CA GLU A 439 -21.53 -0.20 -24.59
C GLU A 439 -21.08 -0.40 -23.15
N VAL A 440 -19.78 -0.42 -22.93
CA VAL A 440 -19.19 -0.55 -21.60
C VAL A 440 -18.79 0.84 -21.10
N VAL A 441 -19.34 1.21 -19.96
CA VAL A 441 -18.88 2.38 -19.21
C VAL A 441 -17.84 1.91 -18.18
N VAL A 442 -16.68 2.53 -18.18
CA VAL A 442 -15.63 2.28 -17.21
C VAL A 442 -15.54 3.47 -16.27
N GLY A 443 -15.51 3.17 -14.97
CA GLY A 443 -15.20 4.13 -13.92
C GLY A 443 -13.81 3.90 -13.33
N VAL A 444 -13.09 4.98 -13.07
CA VAL A 444 -11.75 4.98 -12.46
C VAL A 444 -11.60 6.14 -11.49
N VAL A 445 -10.68 6.00 -10.53
CA VAL A 445 -10.38 7.06 -9.56
C VAL A 445 -9.54 8.17 -10.20
N GLY A 446 -8.63 7.82 -11.13
CA GLY A 446 -7.80 8.79 -11.83
C GLY A 446 -7.62 8.48 -13.32
N VAL A 447 -7.39 9.52 -14.10
CA VAL A 447 -7.31 9.43 -15.57
C VAL A 447 -6.18 8.52 -16.05
N LEU A 448 -5.08 8.44 -15.29
CA LEU A 448 -3.94 7.58 -15.65
C LEU A 448 -4.32 6.08 -15.69
N GLN A 449 -5.33 5.66 -14.93
CA GLN A 449 -5.84 4.28 -14.99
C GLN A 449 -6.45 3.97 -16.37
N LEU A 450 -7.05 4.95 -17.05
CA LEU A 450 -7.58 4.77 -18.42
C LEU A 450 -6.45 4.53 -19.43
N GLU A 451 -5.32 5.24 -19.27
CA GLU A 451 -4.14 5.03 -20.14
C GLU A 451 -3.50 3.64 -19.88
N VAL A 452 -3.48 3.21 -18.63
CA VAL A 452 -3.02 1.85 -18.26
C VAL A 452 -3.96 0.80 -18.85
N LEU A 453 -5.28 1.03 -18.82
CA LEU A 453 -6.27 0.15 -19.43
C LEU A 453 -6.01 0.00 -20.95
N GLU A 454 -5.85 1.12 -21.68
CA GLU A 454 -5.58 1.09 -23.13
C GLU A 454 -4.28 0.34 -23.43
N TYR A 455 -3.21 0.65 -22.68
CA TYR A 455 -1.93 -0.02 -22.82
C TYR A 455 -2.04 -1.54 -22.59
N ARG A 456 -2.70 -1.97 -21.53
CA ARG A 456 -2.87 -3.39 -21.19
C ARG A 456 -3.75 -4.13 -22.19
N LEU A 457 -4.87 -3.56 -22.63
CA LEU A 457 -5.71 -4.16 -23.68
C LEU A 457 -4.95 -4.36 -24.98
N ASN A 458 -4.12 -3.40 -25.36
CA ASN A 458 -3.29 -3.51 -26.56
C ASN A 458 -2.19 -4.57 -26.39
N THR A 459 -1.39 -4.50 -25.32
CA THR A 459 -0.18 -5.33 -25.16
C THR A 459 -0.46 -6.76 -24.68
N GLU A 460 -1.47 -6.96 -23.81
CA GLU A 460 -1.76 -8.27 -23.22
C GLU A 460 -2.84 -9.04 -24.00
N TYR A 461 -3.82 -8.31 -24.57
CA TYR A 461 -4.98 -8.92 -25.24
C TYR A 461 -5.01 -8.68 -26.75
N ASN A 462 -4.07 -7.85 -27.27
CA ASN A 462 -4.01 -7.46 -28.68
C ASN A 462 -5.31 -6.81 -29.17
N VAL A 463 -5.89 -5.92 -28.34
CA VAL A 463 -7.16 -5.21 -28.61
C VAL A 463 -6.90 -3.72 -28.62
N GLU A 464 -7.19 -3.06 -29.75
CA GLU A 464 -7.25 -1.61 -29.82
C GLU A 464 -8.63 -1.10 -29.46
N ILE A 465 -8.70 -0.04 -28.67
CA ILE A 465 -9.95 0.55 -28.21
C ILE A 465 -10.08 2.01 -28.65
N ARG A 466 -11.32 2.49 -28.63
CA ARG A 466 -11.66 3.92 -28.64
C ARG A 466 -12.22 4.26 -27.27
N MET A 467 -11.76 5.36 -26.69
CA MET A 467 -12.27 5.89 -25.43
C MET A 467 -12.96 7.23 -25.66
N GLN A 468 -14.10 7.42 -25.04
CA GLN A 468 -14.82 8.68 -25.00
C GLN A 468 -15.11 9.01 -23.52
N GLN A 469 -14.56 10.11 -23.03
CA GLN A 469 -14.86 10.57 -21.69
C GLN A 469 -16.34 10.95 -21.58
N LEU A 470 -16.93 10.62 -20.43
CA LEU A 470 -18.31 10.93 -20.10
C LEU A 470 -18.36 12.01 -19.00
N PRO A 471 -19.42 12.83 -18.95
CA PRO A 471 -19.50 13.98 -18.04
C PRO A 471 -19.92 13.59 -16.61
N PHE A 472 -19.84 12.32 -16.23
CA PHE A 472 -20.21 11.91 -14.89
C PHE A 472 -19.05 12.17 -13.91
N GLU A 473 -19.40 12.64 -12.71
CA GLU A 473 -18.47 12.97 -11.63
C GLU A 473 -18.79 12.21 -10.34
N GLN A 474 -20.01 11.69 -10.22
CA GLN A 474 -20.51 11.04 -9.02
C GLN A 474 -21.16 9.71 -9.34
N LEU A 475 -20.97 8.75 -8.45
CA LEU A 475 -21.64 7.45 -8.51
C LEU A 475 -22.24 7.14 -7.14
N ARG A 476 -23.46 6.60 -7.11
CA ARG A 476 -24.13 6.15 -5.90
C ARG A 476 -24.71 4.77 -6.09
N TRP A 477 -24.52 3.92 -5.09
CA TRP A 477 -25.16 2.60 -5.02
C TRP A 477 -26.58 2.74 -4.52
N VAL A 478 -27.53 2.12 -5.22
CA VAL A 478 -28.92 2.03 -4.78
C VAL A 478 -29.06 0.86 -3.81
N LYS A 479 -29.41 1.14 -2.56
CA LYS A 479 -29.54 0.13 -1.49
C LYS A 479 -30.91 -0.53 -1.43
N ASN A 480 -31.90 0.05 -2.12
CA ASN A 480 -33.23 -0.51 -2.20
C ASN A 480 -33.23 -1.91 -2.84
N ASP A 481 -34.11 -2.77 -2.34
CA ASP A 481 -34.28 -4.14 -2.84
C ASP A 481 -34.54 -4.16 -4.36
N PRO A 482 -33.67 -4.79 -5.16
CA PRO A 482 -33.79 -4.82 -6.61
C PRO A 482 -35.07 -5.48 -7.13
N ASP A 483 -35.68 -6.39 -6.36
CA ASP A 483 -36.88 -7.12 -6.79
C ASP A 483 -38.17 -6.31 -6.60
N THR A 484 -38.14 -5.34 -5.68
CA THR A 484 -39.31 -4.55 -5.32
C THR A 484 -39.23 -3.07 -5.73
N TYR A 485 -38.03 -2.56 -6.03
CA TYR A 485 -37.77 -1.17 -6.32
C TYR A 485 -37.39 -0.94 -7.78
N ASN A 486 -38.21 -0.20 -8.52
CA ASN A 486 -38.01 0.00 -9.96
C ASN A 486 -37.34 1.37 -10.23
N LEU A 487 -36.11 1.35 -10.74
CA LEU A 487 -35.37 2.57 -11.08
C LEU A 487 -36.01 3.41 -12.20
N ARG A 488 -36.92 2.86 -13.00
CA ARG A 488 -37.58 3.58 -14.10
C ARG A 488 -38.68 4.54 -13.60
N ASP A 489 -39.14 4.34 -12.36
CA ASP A 489 -40.18 5.17 -11.75
C ASP A 489 -39.62 6.37 -10.97
N LEU A 490 -38.29 6.54 -10.96
CA LEU A 490 -37.60 7.62 -10.27
C LEU A 490 -37.68 8.93 -11.06
N ASP A 491 -37.88 10.04 -10.33
CA ASP A 491 -37.74 11.39 -10.85
C ASP A 491 -36.25 11.80 -10.81
N LEU A 492 -35.57 11.60 -11.93
CA LEU A 492 -34.16 11.86 -12.12
C LEU A 492 -33.95 12.98 -13.14
N THR A 493 -32.82 13.67 -13.03
CA THR A 493 -32.41 14.63 -14.06
C THR A 493 -32.11 13.89 -15.38
N SER A 494 -32.31 14.54 -16.51
CA SER A 494 -32.17 13.93 -17.85
C SER A 494 -30.74 13.43 -18.15
N ASP A 495 -29.76 13.91 -17.40
CA ASP A 495 -28.33 13.57 -17.50
C ASP A 495 -27.88 12.52 -16.47
N THR A 496 -28.79 12.06 -15.58
CA THR A 496 -28.55 10.95 -14.68
C THR A 496 -28.75 9.64 -15.42
N LYS A 497 -27.84 8.67 -15.22
CA LYS A 497 -27.90 7.36 -15.89
C LYS A 497 -27.94 6.22 -14.87
N ALA A 498 -28.93 5.34 -15.03
CA ALA A 498 -29.00 4.09 -14.24
C ALA A 498 -28.15 3.01 -14.90
N VAL A 499 -27.28 2.38 -14.10
CA VAL A 499 -26.34 1.34 -14.53
C VAL A 499 -26.31 0.17 -13.55
N GLU A 500 -25.75 -0.94 -13.99
CA GLU A 500 -25.45 -2.13 -13.17
C GLU A 500 -23.96 -2.41 -13.22
N ASP A 501 -23.39 -2.80 -12.07
CA ASP A 501 -22.02 -3.31 -12.01
C ASP A 501 -21.94 -4.79 -12.45
N MET A 502 -20.74 -5.37 -12.44
CA MET A 502 -20.53 -6.77 -12.81
C MET A 502 -21.15 -7.78 -11.83
N LYS A 503 -21.53 -7.34 -10.63
CA LYS A 503 -22.19 -8.17 -9.60
C LYS A 503 -23.72 -8.06 -9.65
N GLY A 504 -24.25 -7.19 -10.52
CA GLY A 504 -25.69 -6.94 -10.64
C GLY A 504 -26.22 -5.90 -9.64
N ASN A 505 -25.33 -5.21 -8.92
CA ASN A 505 -25.75 -4.09 -8.09
C ASN A 505 -26.20 -2.94 -8.98
N ARG A 506 -27.28 -2.26 -8.57
CA ARG A 506 -27.81 -1.10 -9.28
C ARG A 506 -27.19 0.20 -8.76
N LEU A 507 -26.85 1.08 -9.68
CA LEU A 507 -26.17 2.33 -9.40
C LEU A 507 -26.73 3.45 -10.26
N LEU A 508 -26.53 4.68 -9.78
CA LEU A 508 -26.84 5.91 -10.52
C LEU A 508 -25.55 6.70 -10.76
N LEU A 509 -25.33 7.10 -11.99
CA LEU A 509 -24.27 8.01 -12.41
C LEU A 509 -24.83 9.42 -12.51
N PHE A 510 -24.17 10.39 -11.88
CA PHE A 510 -24.58 11.78 -11.84
C PHE A 510 -23.47 12.69 -12.39
N THR A 511 -23.87 13.80 -13.01
CA THR A 511 -22.97 14.81 -13.58
C THR A 511 -22.57 15.87 -12.58
N SER A 512 -23.22 15.94 -11.42
CA SER A 512 -22.95 16.94 -10.38
C SER A 512 -23.56 16.57 -9.03
N ASP A 513 -23.08 17.18 -7.95
CA ASP A 513 -23.69 17.09 -6.62
C ASP A 513 -25.15 17.58 -6.59
N TRP A 514 -25.50 18.52 -7.47
CA TRP A 514 -26.87 19.01 -7.58
C TRP A 514 -27.79 17.88 -8.08
N ALA A 515 -27.39 17.10 -9.07
CA ALA A 515 -28.18 15.97 -9.58
C ALA A 515 -28.38 14.88 -8.52
N VAL A 516 -27.38 14.64 -7.65
CA VAL A 516 -27.53 13.74 -6.51
C VAL A 516 -28.62 14.24 -5.56
N ARG A 517 -28.52 15.50 -5.13
CA ARG A 517 -29.52 16.11 -4.23
C ARG A 517 -30.92 16.14 -4.83
N TRP A 518 -31.02 16.37 -6.14
CA TRP A 518 -32.31 16.29 -6.85
C TRP A 518 -32.92 14.89 -6.69
N ALA A 519 -32.15 13.85 -6.98
CA ALA A 519 -32.62 12.47 -6.86
C ALA A 519 -33.08 12.12 -5.44
N GLU A 520 -32.32 12.54 -4.41
CA GLU A 520 -32.68 12.32 -3.00
C GLU A 520 -33.93 13.08 -2.57
N THR A 521 -34.12 14.33 -3.05
CA THR A 521 -35.24 15.16 -2.64
C THR A 521 -36.57 14.84 -3.34
N HIS A 522 -36.50 14.33 -4.58
CA HIS A 522 -37.69 14.01 -5.37
C HIS A 522 -38.11 12.52 -5.28
N ASN A 523 -37.32 11.70 -4.61
CA ASN A 523 -37.62 10.28 -4.42
C ASN A 523 -37.43 9.90 -2.94
N GLU A 524 -38.44 10.18 -2.11
CA GLU A 524 -38.38 10.01 -0.64
C GLU A 524 -37.99 8.59 -0.18
N THR A 525 -38.21 7.57 -0.99
CA THR A 525 -37.89 6.18 -0.67
C THR A 525 -36.56 5.70 -1.25
N LEU A 526 -35.83 6.56 -1.96
CA LEU A 526 -34.55 6.21 -2.57
C LEU A 526 -33.44 6.23 -1.53
N GLU A 527 -32.76 5.08 -1.36
CA GLU A 527 -31.61 4.96 -0.47
C GLU A 527 -30.31 4.87 -1.28
N LEU A 528 -29.48 5.88 -1.18
CA LEU A 528 -28.20 5.99 -1.85
C LEU A 528 -27.02 5.81 -0.88
N SER A 529 -25.93 5.20 -1.37
CA SER A 529 -24.68 5.05 -0.64
C SER A 529 -23.49 5.45 -1.51
N GLU A 530 -22.48 6.06 -0.91
CA GLU A 530 -21.20 6.37 -1.55
C GLU A 530 -20.27 5.17 -1.67
N PHE A 531 -20.56 4.10 -0.94
CA PHE A 531 -19.72 2.91 -0.87
C PHE A 531 -20.49 1.66 -1.28
N GLY A 532 -19.83 0.81 -2.10
CA GLY A 532 -20.28 -0.53 -2.40
C GLY A 532 -19.72 -1.53 -1.38
N ASN A 533 -20.47 -2.62 -1.14
CA ASN A 533 -20.04 -3.76 -0.31
C ASN A 533 -19.77 -3.44 1.20
N ILE A 534 -20.48 -2.48 1.78
CA ILE A 534 -20.52 -2.25 3.23
C ILE A 534 -21.83 -2.75 3.79
#